data_4751964b5deb51fd9e2071580a00da95
#
_entry.id   4751964b5deb51fd9e2071580a00da95
#
_cell.length_a   1.000
_cell.length_b   1.000
_cell.length_c   1.000
_cell.angle_alpha   90.00
_cell.angle_beta   90.00
_cell.angle_gamma   90.00
#
_symmetry.space_group_name_H-M   'P 1'
#
loop_
_entity.id
_entity.type
_entity.pdbx_description
1 polymer ?
#
loop_
_entity_poly.entity_id
_entity_poly.type
_entity_poly.pdbx_seq_one_letter_code
_entity_poly.pdbx_strand_id
1 'polypeptide(L)'
;MKILAAIPAACAVVPLLLAAVDAPAQPDPMDRLRACAVLHPSERVECLEKLSSDLGPSPSKLAPAAAPAVEAPATDDNWIVSQTTSPFDYSPIAIATASTSSRPDGVPLQLSIQCRGGGTELVLAAAPIRPREAYAVAYRIDEGGPVPLATGAPASGTGIAIKGDVARLLASLPDRGSVFFRITAPQGATLEGRYALAGLSAVLRRLAGPCKWPAGDALTRSR
;
A
#
# COMPACT_ATOMS: atom_id res chain seq x y z
N MET A 1 -86.00 -14.05 -8.36
CA MET A 1 -85.87 -15.28 -7.57
C MET A 1 -84.52 -15.91 -7.88
N LYS A 2 -83.51 -15.73 -7.05
CA LYS A 2 -82.21 -16.44 -7.13
C LYS A 2 -81.73 -16.68 -5.72
N ILE A 3 -81.64 -17.93 -5.36
CA ILE A 3 -81.30 -18.45 -4.06
C ILE A 3 -79.71 -18.47 -3.96
N LEU A 4 -79.21 -17.76 -2.98
CA LEU A 4 -77.74 -17.87 -2.62
C LEU A 4 -77.59 -19.06 -1.67
N ALA A 5 -76.72 -19.98 -2.06
CA ALA A 5 -76.24 -21.05 -1.20
C ALA A 5 -74.88 -20.62 -0.54
N ALA A 6 -74.85 -20.61 0.79
CA ALA A 6 -73.70 -20.34 1.60
C ALA A 6 -72.88 -21.65 1.86
N ILE A 7 -71.61 -21.62 1.64
CA ILE A 7 -70.68 -22.71 1.95
C ILE A 7 -69.90 -22.32 3.19
N PRO A 8 -69.81 -23.12 4.27
CA PRO A 8 -68.99 -22.83 5.42
C PRO A 8 -67.50 -23.26 5.17
N ALA A 9 -66.59 -22.36 5.35
CA ALA A 9 -65.14 -22.62 5.33
C ALA A 9 -64.71 -23.23 6.68
N ALA A 10 -64.28 -24.47 6.65
CA ALA A 10 -63.64 -25.13 7.79
C ALA A 10 -62.14 -24.76 7.85
N CYS A 11 -61.75 -23.96 8.85
CA CYS A 11 -60.30 -23.67 9.16
C CYS A 11 -59.68 -24.89 9.85
N ALA A 12 -58.87 -25.63 9.12
CA ALA A 12 -57.96 -26.63 9.71
C ALA A 12 -56.71 -25.96 10.20
N VAL A 13 -56.52 -25.85 11.52
CA VAL A 13 -55.33 -25.38 12.19
C VAL A 13 -54.34 -26.54 12.25
N VAL A 14 -53.28 -26.48 11.45
CA VAL A 14 -52.16 -27.42 11.53
C VAL A 14 -51.11 -26.85 12.51
N PRO A 15 -50.77 -27.52 13.61
CA PRO A 15 -49.72 -27.08 14.48
C PRO A 15 -48.36 -27.35 13.82
N LEU A 16 -47.61 -26.27 13.48
CA LEU A 16 -46.24 -26.33 13.00
C LEU A 16 -45.33 -26.56 14.19
N LEU A 17 -44.88 -27.80 14.39
CA LEU A 17 -43.83 -28.16 15.33
C LEU A 17 -42.49 -27.59 14.82
N LEU A 18 -42.04 -26.45 15.36
CA LEU A 18 -40.69 -25.97 15.17
C LEU A 18 -39.76 -26.87 15.96
N ALA A 19 -39.08 -27.78 15.27
CA ALA A 19 -37.91 -28.47 15.81
C ALA A 19 -36.76 -27.42 15.83
N ALA A 20 -36.39 -26.93 17.03
CA ALA A 20 -35.18 -26.17 17.24
C ALA A 20 -33.98 -27.10 16.98
N VAL A 21 -33.29 -26.94 15.88
CA VAL A 21 -31.99 -27.57 15.61
C VAL A 21 -30.97 -26.80 16.41
N ASP A 22 -30.55 -27.32 17.55
CA ASP A 22 -29.38 -26.83 18.30
C ASP A 22 -28.15 -27.02 17.42
N ALA A 23 -27.75 -25.93 16.75
CA ALA A 23 -26.45 -25.88 16.08
C ALA A 23 -25.35 -25.90 17.16
N PRO A 24 -24.38 -26.81 17.11
CA PRO A 24 -23.28 -26.82 18.06
C PRO A 24 -22.52 -25.48 17.95
N ALA A 25 -22.45 -24.76 19.07
CA ALA A 25 -21.69 -23.52 19.17
C ALA A 25 -20.23 -23.82 18.78
N GLN A 26 -19.75 -23.23 17.68
CA GLN A 26 -18.34 -23.35 17.32
C GLN A 26 -17.52 -22.63 18.38
N PRO A 27 -16.47 -23.28 18.93
CA PRO A 27 -15.61 -22.66 19.92
C PRO A 27 -14.94 -21.39 19.33
N ASP A 28 -14.86 -20.35 20.16
CA ASP A 28 -14.30 -19.06 19.80
C ASP A 28 -12.90 -19.24 19.17
N PRO A 29 -12.60 -18.65 18.02
CA PRO A 29 -11.27 -18.69 17.39
C PRO A 29 -10.14 -18.27 18.32
N MET A 30 -10.41 -17.34 19.25
CA MET A 30 -9.44 -16.88 20.24
C MET A 30 -9.10 -17.95 21.29
N ASP A 31 -10.07 -18.79 21.66
CA ASP A 31 -9.82 -19.88 22.60
C ASP A 31 -9.00 -21.00 21.94
N ARG A 32 -9.22 -21.25 20.65
CA ARG A 32 -8.39 -22.17 19.87
C ARG A 32 -6.95 -21.68 19.73
N LEU A 33 -6.74 -20.37 19.47
CA LEU A 33 -5.40 -19.77 19.43
C LEU A 33 -4.68 -19.89 20.78
N ARG A 34 -5.38 -19.66 21.88
CA ARG A 34 -4.83 -19.84 23.24
C ARG A 34 -4.44 -21.29 23.50
N ALA A 35 -5.25 -22.25 23.07
CA ALA A 35 -4.94 -23.67 23.20
C ALA A 35 -3.66 -24.05 22.42
N CYS A 36 -3.45 -23.51 21.20
CA CYS A 36 -2.22 -23.73 20.46
C CYS A 36 -0.99 -23.07 21.13
N ALA A 37 -1.16 -21.95 21.83
CA ALA A 37 -0.06 -21.21 22.44
C ALA A 37 0.64 -21.97 23.60
N VAL A 38 -0.05 -22.90 24.27
CA VAL A 38 0.49 -23.67 25.40
C VAL A 38 1.16 -24.98 24.99
N LEU A 39 1.13 -25.36 23.71
CA LEU A 39 1.75 -26.55 23.18
C LEU A 39 3.27 -26.41 23.03
N HIS A 40 3.95 -27.57 22.95
CA HIS A 40 5.38 -27.61 22.66
C HIS A 40 5.70 -26.96 21.29
N PRO A 41 6.90 -26.40 21.07
CA PRO A 41 7.20 -25.63 19.84
C PRO A 41 6.88 -26.36 18.52
N SER A 42 7.16 -27.66 18.43
CA SER A 42 6.85 -28.46 17.24
C SER A 42 5.34 -28.66 17.02
N GLU A 43 4.60 -28.96 18.09
CA GLU A 43 3.15 -29.18 18.06
C GLU A 43 2.38 -27.85 17.85
N ARG A 44 2.96 -26.73 18.28
CA ARG A 44 2.40 -25.40 18.10
C ARG A 44 2.30 -25.01 16.62
N VAL A 45 3.35 -25.30 15.83
CA VAL A 45 3.36 -25.02 14.39
C VAL A 45 2.24 -25.79 13.70
N GLU A 46 2.13 -27.08 13.98
CA GLU A 46 1.11 -27.95 13.39
C GLU A 46 -0.31 -27.53 13.78
N CYS A 47 -0.51 -27.12 15.05
CA CYS A 47 -1.77 -26.59 15.55
C CYS A 47 -2.18 -25.29 14.82
N LEU A 48 -1.24 -24.37 14.61
CA LEU A 48 -1.48 -23.10 13.92
C LEU A 48 -1.73 -23.29 12.43
N GLU A 49 -1.04 -24.21 11.76
CA GLU A 49 -1.29 -24.56 10.35
C GLU A 49 -2.69 -25.14 10.16
N LYS A 50 -3.11 -26.04 11.04
CA LYS A 50 -4.46 -26.61 11.03
C LYS A 50 -5.52 -25.52 11.28
N LEU A 51 -5.28 -24.62 12.22
CA LEU A 51 -6.18 -23.51 12.53
C LEU A 51 -6.29 -22.54 11.35
N SER A 52 -5.17 -22.25 10.65
CA SER A 52 -5.16 -21.39 9.46
C SER A 52 -5.93 -22.03 8.29
N SER A 53 -5.88 -23.36 8.16
CA SER A 53 -6.65 -24.11 7.16
C SER A 53 -8.15 -24.12 7.47
N ASP A 54 -8.51 -24.26 8.75
CA ASP A 54 -9.90 -24.24 9.21
C ASP A 54 -10.53 -22.82 9.13
N LEU A 55 -9.72 -21.77 9.28
CA LEU A 55 -10.10 -20.36 9.15
C LEU A 55 -9.95 -19.84 7.71
N GLY A 56 -9.69 -20.73 6.74
CA GLY A 56 -9.59 -20.40 5.33
C GLY A 56 -10.74 -19.47 4.88
N PRO A 57 -10.58 -18.71 3.79
CA PRO A 57 -11.46 -17.60 3.44
C PRO A 57 -12.91 -18.04 3.33
N SER A 58 -13.65 -17.92 4.43
CA SER A 58 -15.10 -18.09 4.46
C SER A 58 -15.70 -16.98 3.62
N PRO A 59 -16.53 -17.26 2.62
CA PRO A 59 -17.23 -16.21 1.89
C PRO A 59 -18.27 -15.60 2.84
N SER A 60 -17.83 -14.71 3.71
CA SER A 60 -18.71 -13.92 4.56
C SER A 60 -19.56 -13.01 3.69
N LYS A 61 -20.78 -13.42 3.47
CA LYS A 61 -21.88 -12.62 2.94
C LYS A 61 -22.38 -11.66 4.04
N LEU A 62 -21.50 -10.83 4.55
CA LEU A 62 -21.85 -9.64 5.33
C LEU A 62 -21.67 -8.45 4.42
N ALA A 63 -22.78 -7.75 4.17
CA ALA A 63 -22.77 -6.45 3.53
C ALA A 63 -21.79 -5.54 4.29
N PRO A 64 -20.86 -4.86 3.61
CA PRO A 64 -19.88 -4.05 4.30
C PRO A 64 -20.57 -2.82 4.87
N ALA A 65 -20.65 -2.73 6.22
CA ALA A 65 -20.64 -1.44 6.85
C ALA A 65 -19.39 -0.73 6.37
N ALA A 66 -19.53 0.49 5.84
CA ALA A 66 -18.48 1.26 5.21
C ALA A 66 -17.25 1.38 6.14
N ALA A 67 -16.33 0.45 6.02
CA ALA A 67 -14.96 0.68 6.44
C ALA A 67 -14.40 1.82 5.56
N PRO A 68 -13.58 2.75 6.10
CA PRO A 68 -12.96 3.77 5.28
C PRO A 68 -12.26 3.05 4.13
N ALA A 69 -12.67 3.38 2.91
CA ALA A 69 -12.16 2.77 1.70
C ALA A 69 -10.65 2.94 1.70
N VAL A 70 -9.93 1.83 1.94
CA VAL A 70 -8.56 1.72 1.49
C VAL A 70 -8.68 1.76 -0.02
N GLU A 71 -8.49 2.95 -0.60
CA GLU A 71 -8.47 3.12 -2.04
C GLU A 71 -7.49 2.08 -2.59
N ALA A 72 -8.02 1.17 -3.41
CA ALA A 72 -7.18 0.22 -4.13
C ALA A 72 -6.05 1.02 -4.82
N PRO A 73 -4.80 0.53 -4.77
CA PRO A 73 -3.69 1.25 -5.36
C PRO A 73 -4.01 1.53 -6.83
N ALA A 74 -4.22 2.82 -7.15
CA ALA A 74 -4.38 3.22 -8.53
C ALA A 74 -3.01 3.08 -9.18
N THR A 75 -2.88 2.08 -10.03
CA THR A 75 -1.72 1.86 -10.89
C THR A 75 -1.82 2.80 -12.08
N ASP A 76 -1.23 3.99 -11.97
CA ASP A 76 -0.71 4.65 -13.16
C ASP A 76 0.50 3.83 -13.60
N ASP A 77 0.61 3.46 -14.85
CA ASP A 77 1.43 2.38 -15.46
C ASP A 77 2.82 2.07 -14.86
N ASN A 78 3.39 2.98 -14.05
CA ASN A 78 4.71 2.82 -13.42
C ASN A 78 4.74 3.17 -11.92
N TRP A 79 3.65 3.69 -11.35
CA TRP A 79 3.60 4.19 -9.98
C TRP A 79 2.52 3.52 -9.16
N ILE A 80 2.88 3.02 -8.00
CA ILE A 80 1.95 2.49 -6.99
C ILE A 80 1.82 3.54 -5.89
N VAL A 81 0.62 4.06 -5.67
CA VAL A 81 0.35 5.04 -4.61
C VAL A 81 -0.45 4.38 -3.51
N SER A 82 0.05 4.45 -2.28
CA SER A 82 -0.64 4.02 -1.07
C SER A 82 -0.78 5.19 -0.10
N GLN A 83 -1.92 5.23 0.59
CA GLN A 83 -2.19 6.21 1.63
C GLN A 83 -2.68 5.51 2.88
N THR A 84 -2.23 5.98 4.02
CA THR A 84 -2.63 5.47 5.33
C THR A 84 -2.56 6.60 6.36
N THR A 85 -2.90 6.29 7.59
CA THR A 85 -2.84 7.25 8.72
C THR A 85 -1.85 6.72 9.75
N SER A 86 -1.03 7.60 10.28
CA SER A 86 -0.11 7.28 11.37
C SER A 86 -0.90 6.85 12.61
N PRO A 87 -0.59 5.70 13.22
CA PRO A 87 -1.28 5.23 14.42
C PRO A 87 -0.93 6.06 15.68
N PHE A 88 0.10 6.91 15.62
CA PHE A 88 0.60 7.68 16.76
C PHE A 88 -0.03 9.07 16.86
N ASP A 89 -0.13 9.78 15.72
CA ASP A 89 -0.55 11.17 15.66
C ASP A 89 -1.69 11.42 14.66
N TYR A 90 -2.22 10.34 14.08
CA TYR A 90 -3.28 10.37 13.08
C TYR A 90 -2.95 11.26 11.86
N SER A 91 -1.68 11.60 11.67
CA SER A 91 -1.26 12.34 10.48
C SER A 91 -1.36 11.47 9.22
N PRO A 92 -1.70 12.05 8.07
CA PRO A 92 -1.71 11.31 6.81
C PRO A 92 -0.28 10.92 6.42
N ILE A 93 -0.14 9.66 6.00
CA ILE A 93 1.07 9.11 5.40
C ILE A 93 0.72 8.72 3.97
N ALA A 94 1.49 9.18 3.00
CA ALA A 94 1.33 8.77 1.63
C ALA A 94 2.68 8.35 1.04
N ILE A 95 2.68 7.29 0.26
CA ILE A 95 3.88 6.76 -0.39
C ILE A 95 3.52 6.48 -1.85
N ALA A 96 4.30 7.04 -2.76
CA ALA A 96 4.28 6.65 -4.16
C ALA A 96 5.58 5.92 -4.50
N THR A 97 5.47 4.75 -5.07
CA THR A 97 6.61 3.88 -5.39
C THR A 97 6.66 3.58 -6.87
N ALA A 98 7.85 3.71 -7.45
CA ALA A 98 8.16 3.23 -8.78
C ALA A 98 9.32 2.23 -8.71
N SER A 99 9.22 1.16 -9.49
CA SER A 99 10.31 0.20 -9.63
C SER A 99 10.97 0.38 -10.99
N THR A 100 12.28 0.11 -11.04
CA THR A 100 12.98 0.08 -12.33
C THR A 100 12.38 -1.01 -13.19
N SER A 101 12.26 -0.75 -14.50
CA SER A 101 12.08 -1.83 -15.48
C SER A 101 13.26 -2.79 -15.33
N SER A 102 12.97 -4.03 -14.95
CA SER A 102 13.96 -5.03 -14.61
C SER A 102 14.93 -5.27 -15.75
N ARG A 103 16.22 -4.99 -15.53
CA ARG A 103 17.27 -5.68 -16.28
C ARG A 103 17.28 -7.14 -15.81
N PRO A 104 17.41 -8.14 -16.69
CA PRO A 104 17.40 -9.55 -16.28
C PRO A 104 18.42 -9.89 -15.19
N ASP A 105 19.52 -9.14 -15.10
CA ASP A 105 20.64 -9.39 -14.19
C ASP A 105 20.88 -8.24 -13.16
N GLY A 106 19.95 -7.31 -13.06
CA GLY A 106 20.10 -6.11 -12.22
C GLY A 106 19.39 -6.22 -10.88
N VAL A 107 20.04 -5.76 -9.82
CA VAL A 107 19.39 -5.52 -8.53
C VAL A 107 18.31 -4.45 -8.72
N PRO A 108 17.03 -4.72 -8.40
CA PRO A 108 15.98 -3.73 -8.54
C PRO A 108 16.26 -2.54 -7.61
N LEU A 109 16.29 -1.35 -8.21
CA LEU A 109 16.34 -0.09 -7.46
C LEU A 109 14.92 0.45 -7.37
N GLN A 110 14.44 0.66 -6.16
CA GLN A 110 13.14 1.21 -5.87
C GLN A 110 13.25 2.71 -5.61
N LEU A 111 12.41 3.49 -6.28
CA LEU A 111 12.24 4.92 -6.02
C LEU A 111 10.93 5.12 -5.27
N SER A 112 10.95 5.84 -4.15
CA SER A 112 9.74 6.18 -3.43
C SER A 112 9.69 7.65 -3.05
N ILE A 113 8.51 8.26 -3.24
CA ILE A 113 8.17 9.59 -2.73
C ILE A 113 7.33 9.35 -1.48
N GLN A 114 7.80 9.84 -0.34
CA GLN A 114 7.17 9.61 0.95
C GLN A 114 6.75 10.92 1.58
N CYS A 115 5.52 10.98 2.04
CA CYS A 115 4.97 12.12 2.79
C CYS A 115 4.59 11.67 4.19
N ARG A 116 5.15 12.32 5.19
CA ARG A 116 4.84 12.06 6.60
C ARG A 116 4.92 13.36 7.40
N GLY A 117 3.89 13.64 8.19
CA GLY A 117 3.83 14.86 9.01
C GLY A 117 3.96 16.17 8.21
N GLY A 118 3.67 16.15 6.91
CA GLY A 118 3.85 17.28 5.99
C GLY A 118 5.26 17.42 5.42
N GLY A 119 6.22 16.58 5.82
CA GLY A 119 7.54 16.48 5.19
C GLY A 119 7.49 15.58 3.96
N THR A 120 8.29 15.92 2.94
CA THR A 120 8.45 15.14 1.71
C THR A 120 9.86 14.59 1.63
N GLU A 121 9.99 13.30 1.40
CA GLU A 121 11.26 12.64 1.13
C GLU A 121 11.20 11.88 -0.20
N LEU A 122 12.29 11.92 -0.94
CA LEU A 122 12.55 11.05 -2.08
C LEU A 122 13.62 10.04 -1.66
N VAL A 123 13.26 8.75 -1.69
CA VAL A 123 14.11 7.67 -1.18
C VAL A 123 14.43 6.67 -2.28
N LEU A 124 15.71 6.33 -2.41
CA LEU A 124 16.21 5.27 -3.27
C LEU A 124 16.58 4.07 -2.39
N ALA A 125 16.00 2.90 -2.67
CA ALA A 125 16.24 1.69 -1.91
C ALA A 125 16.62 0.51 -2.82
N ALA A 126 17.62 -0.25 -2.41
CA ALA A 126 18.04 -1.50 -3.03
C ALA A 126 18.72 -2.38 -1.97
N ALA A 127 18.69 -3.71 -2.16
CA ALA A 127 19.29 -4.66 -1.21
C ALA A 127 20.78 -4.39 -0.87
N PRO A 128 21.66 -3.95 -1.81
CA PRO A 128 23.06 -3.67 -1.50
C PRO A 128 23.29 -2.37 -0.73
N ILE A 129 22.29 -1.48 -0.61
CA ILE A 129 22.47 -0.20 0.09
C ILE A 129 22.51 -0.44 1.60
N ARG A 130 23.63 -0.07 2.21
CA ARG A 130 23.86 -0.23 3.65
C ARG A 130 23.54 1.05 4.40
N PRO A 131 22.90 0.98 5.56
CA PRO A 131 22.69 2.14 6.42
C PRO A 131 24.05 2.77 6.83
N ARG A 132 24.07 4.11 6.91
CA ARG A 132 25.24 4.91 7.36
C ARG A 132 26.45 4.90 6.42
N GLU A 133 26.38 4.27 5.28
CA GLU A 133 27.40 4.38 4.25
C GLU A 133 27.18 5.66 3.42
N ALA A 134 28.26 6.35 3.06
CA ALA A 134 28.19 7.58 2.27
C ALA A 134 28.11 7.24 0.78
N TYR A 135 26.96 7.44 0.19
CA TYR A 135 26.72 7.24 -1.25
C TYR A 135 26.68 8.58 -1.98
N ALA A 136 27.33 8.66 -3.12
CA ALA A 136 27.11 9.76 -4.07
C ALA A 136 25.92 9.40 -4.97
N VAL A 137 24.98 10.33 -5.10
CA VAL A 137 23.82 10.16 -5.98
C VAL A 137 23.78 11.29 -6.99
N ALA A 138 23.54 10.94 -8.23
CA ALA A 138 23.25 11.88 -9.29
C ALA A 138 22.01 11.43 -10.07
N TYR A 139 21.27 12.38 -10.61
CA TYR A 139 20.20 12.08 -11.54
C TYR A 139 20.43 12.74 -12.89
N ARG A 140 19.81 12.22 -13.92
CA ARG A 140 19.71 12.85 -15.26
C ARG A 140 18.33 12.60 -15.85
N ILE A 141 17.88 13.51 -16.67
CA ILE A 141 16.61 13.40 -17.40
C ILE A 141 16.99 13.10 -18.86
N ASP A 142 16.44 11.99 -19.37
CA ASP A 142 16.71 11.50 -20.73
C ASP A 142 18.22 11.53 -21.10
N GLU A 143 18.59 12.25 -22.14
CA GLU A 143 19.98 12.41 -22.61
C GLU A 143 20.73 13.58 -21.91
N GLY A 144 20.13 14.20 -20.89
CA GLY A 144 20.72 15.30 -20.16
C GLY A 144 21.97 14.93 -19.37
N GLY A 145 22.71 15.94 -18.93
CA GLY A 145 23.87 15.74 -18.06
C GLY A 145 23.49 15.30 -16.64
N PRO A 146 24.41 14.61 -15.94
CA PRO A 146 24.17 14.21 -14.56
C PRO A 146 24.19 15.41 -13.61
N VAL A 147 23.22 15.47 -12.73
CA VAL A 147 23.08 16.50 -11.69
C VAL A 147 23.29 15.82 -10.32
N PRO A 148 24.28 16.22 -9.53
CA PRO A 148 24.53 15.64 -8.22
C PRO A 148 23.43 16.05 -7.23
N LEU A 149 23.11 15.14 -6.31
CA LEU A 149 22.11 15.34 -5.26
C LEU A 149 22.76 15.20 -3.87
N ALA A 150 22.35 16.05 -2.95
CA ALA A 150 22.68 15.87 -1.54
C ALA A 150 21.89 14.68 -0.98
N THR A 151 22.56 13.86 -0.18
CA THR A 151 21.99 12.60 0.33
C THR A 151 22.09 12.51 1.85
N GLY A 152 21.30 11.60 2.42
CA GLY A 152 21.34 11.28 3.83
C GLY A 152 20.50 10.07 4.18
N ALA A 153 20.39 9.77 5.46
CA ALA A 153 19.52 8.73 5.93
C ALA A 153 18.04 9.14 5.76
N PRO A 154 17.15 8.22 5.38
CA PRO A 154 15.71 8.47 5.36
C PRO A 154 15.16 8.59 6.78
N ALA A 155 14.06 9.33 6.95
CA ALA A 155 13.37 9.47 8.25
C ALA A 155 12.75 8.14 8.70
N SER A 156 12.42 7.25 7.76
CA SER A 156 11.89 5.91 8.04
C SER A 156 12.32 4.90 6.98
N GLY A 157 12.50 3.64 7.39
CA GLY A 157 12.91 2.57 6.49
C GLY A 157 14.39 2.55 6.18
N THR A 158 14.74 1.91 5.07
CA THR A 158 16.11 1.72 4.59
C THR A 158 16.28 2.39 3.24
N GLY A 159 17.52 2.79 2.90
CA GLY A 159 17.83 3.41 1.62
C GLY A 159 18.61 4.71 1.77
N ILE A 160 18.58 5.51 0.73
CA ILE A 160 19.22 6.82 0.63
C ILE A 160 18.13 7.86 0.39
N ALA A 161 17.98 8.79 1.33
CA ALA A 161 17.09 9.94 1.15
C ALA A 161 17.81 11.07 0.42
N ILE A 162 17.12 11.67 -0.54
CA ILE A 162 17.56 12.90 -1.18
C ILE A 162 17.25 14.07 -0.25
N LYS A 163 18.21 14.92 0.00
CA LYS A 163 18.09 16.09 0.87
C LYS A 163 17.90 17.37 0.06
N GLY A 164 17.33 18.39 0.68
CA GLY A 164 16.99 19.66 0.05
C GLY A 164 15.51 19.79 -0.27
N ASP A 165 15.18 20.65 -1.20
CA ASP A 165 13.78 20.91 -1.61
C ASP A 165 13.31 19.84 -2.61
N VAL A 166 12.89 18.71 -2.06
CA VAL A 166 12.40 17.54 -2.83
C VAL A 166 11.13 17.91 -3.60
N ALA A 167 10.23 18.72 -3.03
CA ALA A 167 9.00 19.12 -3.69
C ALA A 167 9.31 19.92 -4.97
N ARG A 168 10.26 20.85 -4.89
CA ARG A 168 10.73 21.63 -6.04
C ARG A 168 11.44 20.76 -7.08
N LEU A 169 12.26 19.81 -6.64
CA LEU A 169 12.89 18.84 -7.55
C LEU A 169 11.82 18.06 -8.33
N LEU A 170 10.83 17.49 -7.64
CA LEU A 170 9.76 16.71 -8.26
C LEU A 170 8.93 17.59 -9.24
N ALA A 171 8.64 18.83 -8.86
CA ALA A 171 7.93 19.79 -9.72
C ALA A 171 8.72 20.20 -10.97
N SER A 172 10.04 20.08 -10.95
CA SER A 172 10.90 20.40 -12.11
C SER A 172 11.03 19.26 -13.11
N LEU A 173 10.59 18.04 -12.76
CA LEU A 173 10.62 16.90 -13.66
C LEU A 173 9.57 17.06 -14.77
N PRO A 174 9.87 16.67 -16.01
CA PRO A 174 8.89 16.73 -17.11
C PRO A 174 7.81 15.66 -16.93
N ASP A 175 6.64 15.88 -17.55
CA ASP A 175 5.50 14.94 -17.52
C ASP A 175 5.73 13.67 -18.34
N ARG A 176 6.78 13.63 -19.15
CA ARG A 176 7.12 12.53 -20.06
C ARG A 176 8.63 12.33 -20.09
N GLY A 177 9.06 11.17 -20.60
CA GLY A 177 10.46 10.81 -20.66
C GLY A 177 10.85 9.89 -19.52
N SER A 178 12.12 9.90 -19.17
CA SER A 178 12.66 9.05 -18.10
C SER A 178 13.64 9.83 -17.22
N VAL A 179 13.60 9.53 -15.92
CA VAL A 179 14.66 9.95 -15.01
C VAL A 179 15.55 8.76 -14.69
N PHE A 180 16.84 8.98 -14.66
CA PHE A 180 17.85 7.99 -14.31
C PHE A 180 18.51 8.42 -13.03
N PHE A 181 18.59 7.52 -12.06
CA PHE A 181 19.39 7.72 -10.86
C PHE A 181 20.62 6.82 -10.91
N ARG A 182 21.77 7.39 -10.60
CA ARG A 182 23.03 6.67 -10.40
C ARG A 182 23.45 6.83 -8.97
N ILE A 183 23.69 5.72 -8.30
CA ILE A 183 24.20 5.64 -6.94
C ILE A 183 25.60 5.06 -7.01
N THR A 184 26.59 5.77 -6.45
CA THR A 184 27.98 5.32 -6.39
C THR A 184 28.36 5.09 -4.92
N ALA A 185 28.74 3.87 -4.60
CA ALA A 185 29.23 3.51 -3.29
C ALA A 185 30.69 4.02 -3.09
N PRO A 186 31.17 4.20 -1.85
CA PRO A 186 32.54 4.66 -1.58
C PRO A 186 33.62 3.80 -2.22
N GLN A 187 33.39 2.50 -2.34
CA GLN A 187 34.30 1.54 -3.00
C GLN A 187 34.18 1.54 -4.54
N GLY A 188 33.42 2.44 -5.13
CA GLY A 188 33.29 2.61 -6.58
C GLY A 188 32.21 1.76 -7.26
N ALA A 189 31.53 0.84 -6.54
CA ALA A 189 30.40 0.11 -7.09
C ALA A 189 29.26 1.06 -7.43
N THR A 190 28.60 0.83 -8.58
CA THR A 190 27.49 1.68 -9.05
C THR A 190 26.21 0.90 -9.20
N LEU A 191 25.09 1.53 -8.82
CA LEU A 191 23.73 1.08 -9.10
C LEU A 191 23.04 2.13 -9.96
N GLU A 192 22.29 1.69 -10.96
CA GLU A 192 21.52 2.59 -11.81
C GLU A 192 20.06 2.14 -11.89
N GLY A 193 19.18 3.13 -11.85
CA GLY A 193 17.75 2.92 -12.04
C GLY A 193 17.19 3.90 -13.07
N ARG A 194 16.36 3.39 -13.97
CA ARG A 194 15.58 4.18 -14.92
C ARG A 194 14.11 4.12 -14.54
N TYR A 195 13.47 5.27 -14.46
CA TYR A 195 12.05 5.40 -14.12
C TYR A 195 11.35 6.22 -15.17
N ALA A 196 10.22 5.72 -15.66
CA ALA A 196 9.37 6.49 -16.56
C ALA A 196 8.65 7.59 -15.78
N LEU A 197 8.60 8.78 -16.36
CA LEU A 197 7.94 9.95 -15.77
C LEU A 197 6.44 10.03 -16.13
N ALA A 198 5.98 9.17 -17.04
CA ALA A 198 4.56 9.07 -17.35
C ALA A 198 3.74 8.79 -16.08
N GLY A 199 2.67 9.56 -15.88
CA GLY A 199 1.83 9.45 -14.69
C GLY A 199 2.34 10.21 -13.45
N LEU A 200 3.59 10.67 -13.41
CA LEU A 200 4.15 11.36 -12.24
C LEU A 200 3.33 12.57 -11.83
N SER A 201 2.86 13.39 -12.77
CA SER A 201 2.03 14.55 -12.45
C SER A 201 0.71 14.20 -11.77
N ALA A 202 0.08 13.07 -12.14
CA ALA A 202 -1.10 12.56 -11.47
C ALA A 202 -0.78 12.11 -10.05
N VAL A 203 0.34 11.39 -9.87
CA VAL A 203 0.87 10.97 -8.56
C VAL A 203 1.11 12.17 -7.66
N LEU A 204 1.81 13.21 -8.15
CA LEU A 204 2.11 14.42 -7.38
C LEU A 204 0.85 15.15 -6.92
N ARG A 205 -0.19 15.22 -7.77
CA ARG A 205 -1.49 15.78 -7.36
C ARG A 205 -2.12 14.99 -6.21
N ARG A 206 -2.03 13.65 -6.23
CA ARG A 206 -2.55 12.79 -5.15
C ARG A 206 -1.77 12.96 -3.85
N LEU A 207 -0.47 13.20 -3.94
CA LEU A 207 0.40 13.43 -2.79
C LEU A 207 0.29 14.83 -2.20
N ALA A 208 -0.22 15.82 -2.94
CA ALA A 208 -0.22 17.23 -2.52
C ALA A 208 -0.87 17.47 -1.15
N GLY A 209 -2.02 16.85 -0.87
CA GLY A 209 -2.69 16.94 0.43
C GLY A 209 -1.86 16.35 1.57
N PRO A 210 -1.51 15.05 1.52
CA PRO A 210 -0.68 14.41 2.55
C PRO A 210 0.70 15.07 2.76
N CYS A 211 1.33 15.56 1.71
CA CYS A 211 2.61 16.26 1.78
C CYS A 211 2.47 17.73 2.24
N LYS A 212 1.25 18.25 2.38
CA LYS A 212 0.97 19.67 2.68
C LYS A 212 1.65 20.64 1.70
N TRP A 213 1.73 20.26 0.44
CA TRP A 213 2.25 21.17 -0.58
C TRP A 213 1.28 22.33 -0.81
N PRO A 214 1.78 23.55 -1.02
CA PRO A 214 0.91 24.69 -1.26
C PRO A 214 0.07 24.44 -2.53
N ALA A 215 -1.24 24.65 -2.38
CA ALA A 215 -2.15 24.56 -3.51
C ALA A 215 -1.83 25.71 -4.49
N GLY A 216 -1.37 25.38 -5.67
CA GLY A 216 -1.33 26.31 -6.79
C GLY A 216 0.03 26.61 -7.43
N ASP A 217 1.19 26.44 -6.79
CA ASP A 217 2.42 27.01 -7.35
C ASP A 217 3.49 26.02 -7.84
N ALA A 218 3.49 24.78 -7.42
CA ALA A 218 4.61 23.89 -7.70
C ALA A 218 4.33 22.77 -8.71
N LEU A 219 3.06 22.36 -8.87
CA LEU A 219 2.74 21.13 -9.61
C LEU A 219 1.81 21.32 -10.80
N THR A 220 1.40 22.56 -11.11
CA THR A 220 0.46 22.86 -12.21
C THR A 220 1.09 23.64 -13.35
N ARG A 221 2.38 23.60 -13.56
CA ARG A 221 2.94 24.06 -14.82
C ARG A 221 2.75 22.99 -15.89
N SER A 222 1.49 22.82 -16.30
CA SER A 222 1.22 22.34 -17.65
C SER A 222 1.56 23.45 -18.61
N ARG A 223 2.64 23.27 -19.37
CA ARG A 223 2.73 23.62 -20.79
C ARG A 223 4.00 23.07 -21.38
#